data_793668c22b3d77adcc0f5d9ab8f30ebb
#
_entry.id   793668c22b3d77adcc0f5d9ab8f30ebb
#
_cell.length_a   1.000
_cell.length_b   1.000
_cell.length_c   1.000
_cell.angle_alpha   90.00
_cell.angle_beta   90.00
_cell.angle_gamma   90.00
#
_symmetry.space_group_name_H-M   'P 1'
#
loop_
_entity.id
_entity.type
_entity.pdbx_description
1 polymer ?
#
loop_
_entity_poly.entity_id
_entity_poly.type
_entity_poly.pdbx_seq_one_letter_code
_entity_poly.pdbx_strand_id
1 'polypeptide(L)'
;MKTINETTANDSNNSENRPLEDSLAKRIKRRRNYLSRRSFLRKSLVAGAGTLGVGLLGRSALAQGGRARLLPGDAALLRFPAALETLEADFWIQYNELGGIPDPEVPGGTGNPDYTEALAQLDEDMDQYIHDNTDDEITHYQFLNAYLVSKGAAPANLDPFRTLMGSTATGVNPALIGHRLTNLTQLTVDTSWWTRYRDDSHNPDLDPTHVFPQAVPTLAVNQHTAIPRTDADTSDPNFLQAIANTAGFHMPTIEQGGNSLYPSLAQRATNAEVLRILLSIGPTETMHFQTWSDKAGNAPPLTAVDPVTGVSVTFPDLDVDDELLKKNLIMPEPCPFLDRSLPIVSIIRPTQTQGAAMGALTFLTNMGLFIGQSSAFFAYMTQLAQAADNARRRVAD
;
A
#
# COMPACT_ATOMS: atom_id res chain seq x y z
N MET A 1 -23.17 42.01 -65.06
CA MET A 1 -22.57 40.76 -64.77
C MET A 1 -21.72 40.88 -63.54
N LYS A 2 -22.24 40.53 -62.40
CA LYS A 2 -21.56 40.66 -61.12
C LYS A 2 -21.81 39.41 -60.31
N THR A 3 -20.79 38.72 -59.99
CA THR A 3 -20.80 37.55 -59.13
C THR A 3 -20.63 37.98 -57.69
N ILE A 4 -21.49 37.49 -56.85
CA ILE A 4 -21.52 37.76 -55.41
C ILE A 4 -20.65 36.69 -54.72
N ASN A 5 -19.72 37.10 -53.86
CA ASN A 5 -18.97 36.22 -52.96
C ASN A 5 -19.70 36.18 -51.65
N GLU A 6 -20.07 34.96 -51.22
CA GLU A 6 -20.50 34.67 -49.84
C GLU A 6 -19.31 34.37 -48.93
N THR A 7 -19.32 35.02 -47.82
CA THR A 7 -18.34 34.88 -46.73
C THR A 7 -18.76 33.72 -45.88
N THR A 8 -17.94 32.69 -45.80
CA THR A 8 -18.10 31.59 -44.83
C THR A 8 -17.54 32.01 -43.48
N ALA A 9 -18.40 31.96 -42.48
CA ALA A 9 -18.02 32.18 -41.09
C ALA A 9 -17.25 30.98 -40.54
N ASN A 10 -16.24 31.28 -39.78
CA ASN A 10 -15.28 30.37 -39.16
C ASN A 10 -15.90 29.63 -37.97
N ASP A 11 -16.07 28.34 -38.08
CA ASP A 11 -16.40 27.38 -36.99
C ASP A 11 -15.09 26.82 -36.43
N SER A 12 -14.39 27.58 -35.58
CA SER A 12 -13.10 27.14 -35.02
C SER A 12 -13.06 27.04 -33.49
N ASN A 13 -14.22 26.83 -32.82
CA ASN A 13 -14.26 26.77 -31.34
C ASN A 13 -14.82 25.48 -30.75
N ASN A 14 -14.73 24.36 -31.48
CA ASN A 14 -15.35 23.10 -30.98
C ASN A 14 -14.41 21.88 -30.97
N SER A 15 -13.10 22.07 -31.08
CA SER A 15 -12.16 20.94 -31.13
C SER A 15 -11.32 20.70 -29.87
N GLU A 16 -11.25 21.67 -28.94
CA GLU A 16 -10.42 21.54 -27.73
C GLU A 16 -11.13 20.90 -26.54
N ASN A 17 -12.46 20.90 -26.50
CA ASN A 17 -13.23 20.28 -25.39
C ASN A 17 -13.61 18.81 -25.59
N ARG A 18 -13.42 18.23 -26.76
CA ARG A 18 -13.77 16.83 -27.06
C ARG A 18 -12.97 15.79 -26.29
N PRO A 19 -11.64 15.91 -26.07
CA PRO A 19 -10.88 14.91 -25.36
C PRO A 19 -11.25 14.79 -23.87
N LEU A 20 -11.56 15.92 -23.23
CA LEU A 20 -11.95 15.98 -21.81
C LEU A 20 -13.34 15.40 -21.55
N GLU A 21 -14.33 15.73 -22.42
CA GLU A 21 -15.68 15.17 -22.28
C GLU A 21 -15.75 13.67 -22.59
N ASP A 22 -14.97 13.19 -23.56
CA ASP A 22 -14.87 11.76 -23.85
C ASP A 22 -14.17 10.97 -22.73
N SER A 23 -13.16 11.54 -22.10
CA SER A 23 -12.49 11.00 -20.94
C SER A 23 -13.44 10.92 -19.74
N LEU A 24 -14.14 12.00 -19.43
CA LEU A 24 -15.11 12.06 -18.33
C LEU A 24 -16.28 11.08 -18.56
N ALA A 25 -16.81 10.99 -19.78
CA ALA A 25 -17.87 10.06 -20.13
C ALA A 25 -17.42 8.59 -20.03
N LYS A 26 -16.17 8.28 -20.39
CA LYS A 26 -15.56 6.95 -20.19
C LYS A 26 -15.40 6.61 -18.71
N ARG A 27 -14.92 7.57 -17.88
CA ARG A 27 -14.79 7.42 -16.42
C ARG A 27 -16.17 7.17 -15.78
N ILE A 28 -17.19 7.95 -16.11
CA ILE A 28 -18.56 7.78 -15.61
C ILE A 28 -19.14 6.42 -16.03
N LYS A 29 -18.88 5.97 -17.25
CA LYS A 29 -19.35 4.68 -17.76
C LYS A 29 -18.63 3.51 -17.07
N ARG A 30 -17.30 3.61 -16.83
CA ARG A 30 -16.52 2.61 -16.07
C ARG A 30 -17.02 2.54 -14.63
N ARG A 31 -17.18 3.68 -13.94
CA ARG A 31 -17.72 3.77 -12.57
C ARG A 31 -19.12 3.13 -12.46
N ARG A 32 -20.00 3.37 -13.39
CA ARG A 32 -21.34 2.77 -13.43
C ARG A 32 -21.32 1.27 -13.65
N ASN A 33 -20.40 0.76 -14.48
CA ASN A 33 -20.22 -0.66 -14.73
C ASN A 33 -19.58 -1.37 -13.51
N TYR A 34 -18.67 -0.72 -12.81
CA TYR A 34 -18.01 -1.23 -11.62
C TYR A 34 -19.01 -1.38 -10.46
N LEU A 35 -19.75 -0.33 -10.15
CA LEU A 35 -20.82 -0.37 -9.14
C LEU A 35 -21.89 -1.45 -9.44
N SER A 36 -22.20 -1.66 -10.71
CA SER A 36 -23.11 -2.71 -11.16
C SER A 36 -22.55 -4.12 -10.92
N ARG A 37 -21.26 -4.35 -11.16
CA ARG A 37 -20.61 -5.66 -10.96
C ARG A 37 -20.47 -6.00 -9.47
N ARG A 38 -20.08 -5.06 -8.64
CA ARG A 38 -19.94 -5.24 -7.19
C ARG A 38 -21.31 -5.43 -6.50
N SER A 39 -22.31 -4.67 -6.90
CA SER A 39 -23.71 -4.87 -6.49
C SER A 39 -24.23 -6.25 -6.87
N PHE A 40 -23.85 -6.75 -8.04
CA PHE A 40 -24.20 -8.10 -8.47
C PHE A 40 -23.51 -9.17 -7.61
N LEU A 41 -22.20 -9.02 -7.34
CA LEU A 41 -21.43 -9.95 -6.51
C LEU A 41 -21.94 -9.96 -5.06
N ARG A 42 -22.24 -8.80 -4.46
CA ARG A 42 -22.87 -8.73 -3.12
C ARG A 42 -24.24 -9.41 -3.08
N LYS A 43 -25.08 -9.21 -4.09
CA LYS A 43 -26.39 -9.86 -4.18
C LYS A 43 -26.27 -11.36 -4.42
N SER A 44 -25.27 -11.80 -5.16
CA SER A 44 -24.96 -13.22 -5.41
C SER A 44 -24.41 -13.90 -4.14
N LEU A 45 -23.60 -13.21 -3.36
CA LEU A 45 -23.09 -13.70 -2.06
C LEU A 45 -24.23 -13.85 -1.04
N VAL A 46 -25.14 -12.88 -0.96
CA VAL A 46 -26.32 -12.95 -0.08
C VAL A 46 -27.29 -14.04 -0.55
N ALA A 47 -27.50 -14.20 -1.84
CA ALA A 47 -28.35 -15.27 -2.40
C ALA A 47 -27.68 -16.67 -2.28
N GLY A 48 -26.36 -16.75 -2.45
CA GLY A 48 -25.60 -18.01 -2.29
C GLY A 48 -25.44 -18.43 -0.81
N ALA A 49 -25.29 -17.49 0.11
CA ALA A 49 -25.21 -17.78 1.53
C ALA A 49 -26.54 -18.33 2.10
N GLY A 50 -27.67 -17.94 1.52
CA GLY A 50 -28.99 -18.40 1.97
C GLY A 50 -29.30 -19.88 1.68
N THR A 51 -28.69 -20.45 0.65
CA THR A 51 -28.98 -21.85 0.25
C THR A 51 -27.87 -22.85 0.56
N LEU A 52 -26.61 -22.39 0.67
CA LEU A 52 -25.48 -23.25 1.06
C LEU A 52 -25.12 -23.17 2.54
N GLY A 53 -25.51 -22.09 3.23
CA GLY A 53 -25.19 -21.84 4.64
C GLY A 53 -25.88 -22.78 5.62
N VAL A 54 -27.08 -23.25 5.31
CA VAL A 54 -27.84 -24.15 6.23
C VAL A 54 -27.24 -25.57 6.26
N GLY A 55 -26.62 -26.01 5.18
CA GLY A 55 -25.99 -27.35 5.12
C GLY A 55 -24.60 -27.42 5.78
N LEU A 56 -23.85 -26.31 5.76
CA LEU A 56 -22.49 -26.24 6.32
C LEU A 56 -22.47 -25.76 7.79
N LEU A 57 -23.41 -24.90 8.20
CA LEU A 57 -23.55 -24.47 9.58
C LEU A 57 -24.05 -25.61 10.50
N GLY A 58 -24.84 -26.54 9.96
CA GLY A 58 -25.31 -27.71 10.73
C GLY A 58 -24.21 -28.71 11.12
N ARG A 59 -23.07 -28.74 10.42
CA ARG A 59 -21.92 -29.59 10.77
C ARG A 59 -20.88 -28.87 11.62
N SER A 60 -20.81 -27.55 11.55
CA SER A 60 -19.90 -26.75 12.40
C SER A 60 -20.41 -26.56 13.81
N ALA A 61 -21.74 -26.66 14.03
CA ALA A 61 -22.35 -26.53 15.37
C ALA A 61 -22.12 -27.75 16.30
N LEU A 62 -21.64 -28.86 15.76
CA LEU A 62 -21.32 -30.06 16.57
C LEU A 62 -19.82 -30.15 16.95
N ALA A 63 -18.99 -29.24 16.46
CA ALA A 63 -17.59 -29.07 16.89
C ALA A 63 -17.46 -27.92 17.91
N GLN A 64 -18.40 -27.80 18.86
CA GLN A 64 -18.23 -27.00 20.07
C GLN A 64 -17.38 -27.72 21.12
N GLY A 65 -16.24 -28.28 20.72
CA GLY A 65 -15.10 -28.39 21.59
C GLY A 65 -14.64 -26.95 21.87
N GLY A 66 -14.50 -26.56 23.14
CA GLY A 66 -14.24 -25.21 23.61
C GLY A 66 -13.20 -24.51 22.72
N ARG A 67 -13.49 -23.24 22.35
CA ARG A 67 -12.60 -22.43 21.49
C ARG A 67 -11.19 -22.47 22.09
N ALA A 68 -10.33 -23.28 21.52
CA ALA A 68 -8.97 -23.42 22.03
C ALA A 68 -8.30 -22.03 21.96
N ARG A 69 -7.88 -21.55 23.11
CA ARG A 69 -7.17 -20.27 23.25
C ARG A 69 -5.88 -20.34 22.44
N LEU A 70 -5.55 -19.30 21.72
CA LEU A 70 -4.27 -19.20 21.03
C LEU A 70 -3.10 -19.28 22.03
N LEU A 71 -2.03 -19.94 21.63
CA LEU A 71 -0.76 -19.81 22.33
C LEU A 71 -0.30 -18.34 22.27
N PRO A 72 0.44 -17.85 23.28
CA PRO A 72 0.92 -16.47 23.30
C PRO A 72 1.73 -16.09 22.04
N GLY A 73 2.53 -17.01 21.52
CA GLY A 73 3.30 -16.81 20.28
C GLY A 73 2.40 -16.65 19.05
N ASP A 74 1.43 -17.53 18.86
CA ASP A 74 0.48 -17.43 17.74
C ASP A 74 -0.36 -16.15 17.82
N ALA A 75 -0.77 -15.74 19.03
CA ALA A 75 -1.45 -14.46 19.21
C ALA A 75 -0.54 -13.26 18.90
N ALA A 76 0.75 -13.32 19.23
CA ALA A 76 1.71 -12.27 18.92
C ALA A 76 1.95 -12.15 17.40
N LEU A 77 2.02 -13.28 16.68
CA LEU A 77 2.17 -13.35 15.22
C LEU A 77 1.00 -12.70 14.45
N LEU A 78 -0.17 -12.56 15.08
CA LEU A 78 -1.31 -11.84 14.49
C LEU A 78 -1.48 -10.44 15.05
N ARG A 79 -1.07 -10.19 16.30
CA ARG A 79 -1.27 -8.87 16.92
C ARG A 79 -0.32 -7.82 16.36
N PHE A 80 0.92 -8.18 16.05
CA PHE A 80 1.85 -7.24 15.42
C PHE A 80 1.38 -6.85 14.00
N PRO A 81 1.03 -7.78 13.09
CA PRO A 81 0.39 -7.41 11.84
C PRO A 81 -0.88 -6.58 12.04
N ALA A 82 -1.77 -6.94 12.96
CA ALA A 82 -2.97 -6.14 13.22
C ALA A 82 -2.67 -4.66 13.60
N ALA A 83 -1.53 -4.42 14.26
CA ALA A 83 -1.07 -3.05 14.53
C ALA A 83 -0.52 -2.39 13.25
N LEU A 84 0.25 -3.11 12.43
CA LEU A 84 0.77 -2.58 11.15
C LEU A 84 -0.36 -2.28 10.19
N GLU A 85 -1.29 -3.20 9.98
CA GLU A 85 -2.49 -2.99 9.14
C GLU A 85 -3.33 -1.77 9.60
N THR A 86 -3.36 -1.51 10.92
CA THR A 86 -4.02 -0.29 11.43
C THR A 86 -3.25 0.97 11.03
N LEU A 87 -1.92 0.92 10.94
CA LEU A 87 -1.07 2.01 10.46
C LEU A 87 -1.18 2.14 8.94
N GLU A 88 -1.24 1.02 8.24
CA GLU A 88 -1.43 0.98 6.79
C GLU A 88 -2.78 1.56 6.40
N ALA A 89 -3.87 1.12 7.02
CA ALA A 89 -5.18 1.71 6.83
C ALA A 89 -5.20 3.24 7.11
N ASP A 90 -4.43 3.73 8.10
CA ASP A 90 -4.37 5.16 8.40
C ASP A 90 -3.73 5.97 7.26
N PHE A 91 -2.59 5.52 6.71
CA PHE A 91 -1.99 6.25 5.60
C PHE A 91 -2.73 6.02 4.27
N TRP A 92 -3.30 4.84 4.01
CA TRP A 92 -4.13 4.62 2.84
C TRP A 92 -5.38 5.48 2.86
N ILE A 93 -6.02 5.68 4.01
CA ILE A 93 -7.12 6.65 4.18
C ILE A 93 -6.66 8.06 3.81
N GLN A 94 -5.44 8.50 4.19
CA GLN A 94 -4.91 9.81 3.81
C GLN A 94 -4.73 9.94 2.29
N TYR A 95 -4.28 8.88 1.60
CA TYR A 95 -4.25 8.86 0.14
C TYR A 95 -5.65 8.89 -0.48
N ASN A 96 -6.57 8.07 0.04
CA ASN A 96 -7.93 7.97 -0.49
C ASN A 96 -8.74 9.26 -0.34
N GLU A 97 -8.56 9.97 0.76
CA GLU A 97 -9.23 11.26 0.99
C GLU A 97 -8.89 12.31 -0.07
N LEU A 98 -7.67 12.29 -0.57
CA LEU A 98 -7.15 13.28 -1.52
C LEU A 98 -7.17 12.79 -2.97
N GLY A 99 -6.84 11.52 -3.21
CA GLY A 99 -6.61 10.99 -4.55
C GLY A 99 -7.40 9.74 -4.90
N GLY A 100 -8.19 9.17 -3.95
CA GLY A 100 -9.02 8.00 -4.20
C GLY A 100 -10.45 8.33 -4.56
N ILE A 101 -11.34 7.33 -4.45
CA ILE A 101 -12.77 7.47 -4.72
C ILE A 101 -13.53 7.69 -3.41
N PRO A 102 -14.14 8.87 -3.19
CA PRO A 102 -14.94 9.13 -2.00
C PRO A 102 -16.30 8.45 -2.13
N ASP A 103 -16.51 7.35 -1.41
CA ASP A 103 -17.77 6.64 -1.35
C ASP A 103 -18.04 6.07 0.06
N PRO A 104 -19.22 5.45 0.31
CA PRO A 104 -19.53 4.88 1.63
C PRO A 104 -18.70 3.63 2.00
N GLU A 105 -18.00 3.01 1.08
CA GLU A 105 -17.18 1.80 1.32
C GLU A 105 -15.88 2.18 2.02
N VAL A 106 -15.27 3.28 1.55
CA VAL A 106 -14.11 3.92 2.20
C VAL A 106 -14.52 5.35 2.57
N PRO A 107 -15.13 5.54 3.75
CA PRO A 107 -15.64 6.86 4.14
C PRO A 107 -14.48 7.81 4.45
N GLY A 108 -14.55 9.01 3.93
CA GLY A 108 -13.59 10.07 4.23
C GLY A 108 -13.44 11.01 3.05
N GLY A 109 -12.93 12.22 3.30
CA GLY A 109 -12.55 13.18 2.29
C GLY A 109 -13.58 13.54 1.21
N THR A 110 -13.18 14.43 0.33
CA THR A 110 -13.98 14.83 -0.85
C THR A 110 -13.16 14.81 -2.14
N GLY A 111 -11.91 14.40 -2.06
CA GLY A 111 -10.96 14.44 -3.17
C GLY A 111 -10.31 15.81 -3.35
N ASN A 112 -9.07 15.82 -3.84
CA ASN A 112 -8.36 16.97 -4.34
C ASN A 112 -8.16 16.78 -5.86
N PRO A 113 -8.90 17.51 -6.72
CA PRO A 113 -8.87 17.27 -8.16
C PRO A 113 -7.47 17.39 -8.78
N ASP A 114 -6.69 18.39 -8.34
CA ASP A 114 -5.35 18.63 -8.88
C ASP A 114 -4.39 17.49 -8.54
N TYR A 115 -4.47 16.98 -7.30
CA TYR A 115 -3.67 15.83 -6.88
C TYR A 115 -4.10 14.52 -7.56
N THR A 116 -5.42 14.34 -7.74
CA THR A 116 -5.95 13.19 -8.50
C THR A 116 -5.47 13.20 -9.95
N GLU A 117 -5.41 14.38 -10.59
CA GLU A 117 -4.90 14.54 -11.96
C GLU A 117 -3.39 14.24 -12.03
N ALA A 118 -2.62 14.68 -11.03
CA ALA A 118 -1.19 14.39 -10.94
C ALA A 118 -0.92 12.88 -10.73
N LEU A 119 -1.71 12.21 -9.90
CA LEU A 119 -1.64 10.76 -9.73
C LEU A 119 -2.01 10.01 -11.03
N ALA A 120 -2.99 10.51 -11.79
CA ALA A 120 -3.40 9.92 -13.05
C ALA A 120 -2.32 9.91 -14.14
N GLN A 121 -1.22 10.67 -13.96
CA GLN A 121 -0.04 10.58 -14.83
C GLN A 121 0.71 9.24 -14.65
N LEU A 122 0.59 8.59 -13.49
CA LEU A 122 1.18 7.29 -13.24
C LEU A 122 0.28 6.17 -13.80
N ASP A 123 -1.04 6.34 -13.68
CA ASP A 123 -2.05 5.45 -14.27
C ASP A 123 -3.43 6.13 -14.20
N GLU A 124 -4.22 6.06 -15.28
CA GLU A 124 -5.56 6.67 -15.32
C GLU A 124 -6.53 6.12 -14.26
N ASP A 125 -6.29 4.93 -13.73
CA ASP A 125 -7.12 4.26 -12.74
C ASP A 125 -6.52 4.33 -11.31
N MET A 126 -5.57 5.26 -11.03
CA MET A 126 -4.94 5.42 -9.72
C MET A 126 -5.95 5.62 -8.59
N ASP A 127 -7.00 6.40 -8.82
CA ASP A 127 -8.06 6.64 -7.83
C ASP A 127 -8.78 5.34 -7.43
N GLN A 128 -8.99 4.42 -8.38
CA GLN A 128 -9.60 3.13 -8.13
C GLN A 128 -8.67 2.19 -7.34
N TYR A 129 -7.39 2.13 -7.71
CA TYR A 129 -6.43 1.29 -6.99
C TYR A 129 -6.19 1.77 -5.56
N ILE A 130 -6.10 3.10 -5.34
CA ILE A 130 -6.00 3.68 -4.00
C ILE A 130 -7.23 3.33 -3.16
N HIS A 131 -8.42 3.44 -3.74
CA HIS A 131 -9.66 3.07 -3.06
C HIS A 131 -9.69 1.59 -2.67
N ASP A 132 -9.38 0.69 -3.63
CA ASP A 132 -9.45 -0.75 -3.39
C ASP A 132 -8.41 -1.20 -2.36
N ASN A 133 -7.16 -0.70 -2.45
CA ASN A 133 -6.14 -1.00 -1.45
C ASN A 133 -6.56 -0.48 -0.06
N THR A 134 -7.15 0.70 0.02
CA THR A 134 -7.64 1.26 1.30
C THR A 134 -8.72 0.38 1.93
N ASP A 135 -9.68 -0.15 1.13
CA ASP A 135 -10.71 -1.08 1.61
C ASP A 135 -10.08 -2.39 2.12
N ASP A 136 -9.10 -2.92 1.38
CA ASP A 136 -8.38 -4.14 1.76
C ASP A 136 -7.70 -3.96 3.13
N GLU A 137 -6.92 -2.90 3.35
CA GLU A 137 -6.21 -2.66 4.62
C GLU A 137 -7.17 -2.41 5.80
N ILE A 138 -8.28 -1.73 5.55
CA ILE A 138 -9.33 -1.58 6.55
C ILE A 138 -9.88 -2.96 6.96
N THR A 139 -10.13 -3.84 6.01
CA THR A 139 -10.66 -5.17 6.30
C THR A 139 -9.63 -6.08 6.96
N HIS A 140 -8.34 -5.96 6.63
CA HIS A 140 -7.25 -6.71 7.22
C HIS A 140 -7.15 -6.46 8.74
N TYR A 141 -7.00 -5.20 9.18
CA TYR A 141 -6.88 -4.92 10.62
C TYR A 141 -8.15 -5.27 11.39
N GLN A 142 -9.32 -5.05 10.80
CA GLN A 142 -10.59 -5.38 11.43
C GLN A 142 -10.72 -6.89 11.65
N PHE A 143 -10.40 -7.67 10.61
CA PHE A 143 -10.44 -9.12 10.69
C PHE A 143 -9.43 -9.67 11.72
N LEU A 144 -8.19 -9.22 11.69
CA LEU A 144 -7.15 -9.68 12.60
C LEU A 144 -7.51 -9.40 14.06
N ASN A 145 -8.00 -8.20 14.37
CA ASN A 145 -8.41 -7.83 15.71
C ASN A 145 -9.66 -8.63 16.17
N ALA A 146 -10.65 -8.79 15.29
CA ALA A 146 -11.85 -9.59 15.59
C ALA A 146 -11.49 -11.07 15.83
N TYR A 147 -10.57 -11.63 15.03
CA TYR A 147 -10.10 -12.99 15.22
C TYR A 147 -9.38 -13.16 16.57
N LEU A 148 -8.45 -12.25 16.91
CA LEU A 148 -7.77 -12.27 18.22
C LEU A 148 -8.76 -12.28 19.38
N VAL A 149 -9.74 -11.36 19.37
CA VAL A 149 -10.80 -11.28 20.39
C VAL A 149 -11.62 -12.57 20.43
N SER A 150 -11.97 -13.15 19.28
CA SER A 150 -12.74 -14.40 19.20
C SER A 150 -12.01 -15.59 19.83
N LYS A 151 -10.70 -15.54 19.91
CA LYS A 151 -9.83 -16.56 20.53
C LYS A 151 -9.41 -16.21 21.97
N GLY A 152 -9.99 -15.16 22.56
CA GLY A 152 -9.67 -14.69 23.91
C GLY A 152 -8.29 -14.06 24.05
N ALA A 153 -7.71 -13.58 22.95
CA ALA A 153 -6.49 -12.79 22.92
C ALA A 153 -6.80 -11.29 22.83
N ALA A 154 -5.92 -10.44 23.38
CA ALA A 154 -6.07 -8.99 23.27
C ALA A 154 -5.82 -8.54 21.82
N PRO A 155 -6.64 -7.63 21.28
CA PRO A 155 -6.39 -6.99 19.99
C PRO A 155 -5.20 -6.00 20.08
N ALA A 156 -4.74 -5.53 18.93
CA ALA A 156 -3.93 -4.30 18.86
C ALA A 156 -4.86 -3.09 19.04
N ASN A 157 -4.42 -2.10 19.81
CA ASN A 157 -5.14 -0.85 19.98
C ASN A 157 -4.19 0.34 19.82
N LEU A 158 -4.34 1.06 18.73
CA LEU A 158 -3.54 2.25 18.40
C LEU A 158 -4.32 3.57 18.61
N ASP A 159 -5.58 3.54 19.01
CA ASP A 159 -6.40 4.73 19.18
C ASP A 159 -5.79 5.78 20.12
N PRO A 160 -5.10 5.40 21.24
CA PRO A 160 -4.44 6.38 22.10
C PRO A 160 -3.32 7.19 21.42
N PHE A 161 -2.83 6.74 20.26
CA PHE A 161 -1.72 7.33 19.54
C PHE A 161 -2.15 8.14 18.32
N ARG A 162 -3.45 8.29 18.06
CA ARG A 162 -3.99 9.13 16.99
C ARG A 162 -3.83 10.61 17.33
N THR A 163 -2.63 11.15 17.08
CA THR A 163 -2.24 12.50 17.52
C THR A 163 -1.52 13.32 16.44
N LEU A 164 -1.23 12.73 15.26
CA LEU A 164 -0.54 13.43 14.19
C LEU A 164 -1.52 14.28 13.38
N MET A 165 -1.00 15.39 12.83
CA MET A 165 -1.83 16.37 12.11
C MET A 165 -2.34 15.84 10.78
N GLY A 166 -1.47 15.21 9.97
CA GLY A 166 -1.76 14.91 8.58
C GLY A 166 -1.85 16.16 7.69
N SER A 167 -2.43 15.99 6.50
CA SER A 167 -2.71 17.09 5.57
C SER A 167 -3.89 17.95 6.04
N THR A 168 -3.89 19.24 5.62
CA THR A 168 -5.01 20.17 5.75
C THR A 168 -5.48 20.70 4.41
N ALA A 169 -5.01 20.09 3.31
CA ALA A 169 -5.43 20.47 1.95
C ALA A 169 -6.92 20.19 1.71
N THR A 170 -7.50 20.90 0.77
CA THR A 170 -8.86 20.61 0.29
C THR A 170 -8.98 19.15 -0.13
N GLY A 171 -10.03 18.49 0.31
CA GLY A 171 -10.27 17.06 0.09
C GLY A 171 -10.18 16.20 1.35
N VAL A 172 -9.37 16.60 2.33
CA VAL A 172 -9.19 15.88 3.60
C VAL A 172 -10.48 15.90 4.43
N ASN A 173 -10.75 14.81 5.14
CA ASN A 173 -11.81 14.77 6.14
C ASN A 173 -11.42 15.62 7.37
N PRO A 174 -12.12 16.75 7.64
CA PRO A 174 -11.75 17.65 8.74
C PRO A 174 -11.77 16.99 10.12
N ALA A 175 -12.59 15.94 10.30
CA ALA A 175 -12.68 15.22 11.57
C ALA A 175 -11.43 14.38 11.88
N LEU A 176 -10.58 14.10 10.89
CA LEU A 176 -9.37 13.29 11.04
C LEU A 176 -8.08 14.14 11.14
N ILE A 177 -8.15 15.45 10.93
CA ILE A 177 -7.02 16.37 11.14
C ILE A 177 -6.67 16.38 12.62
N GLY A 178 -5.39 16.11 12.94
CA GLY A 178 -4.92 15.96 14.31
C GLY A 178 -5.23 14.59 14.96
N HIS A 179 -5.77 13.64 14.16
CA HIS A 179 -6.13 12.29 14.60
C HIS A 179 -5.52 11.19 13.72
N ARG A 180 -4.34 11.44 13.15
CA ARG A 180 -3.61 10.46 12.35
C ARG A 180 -2.63 9.65 13.20
N LEU A 181 -2.33 8.45 12.72
CA LEU A 181 -1.29 7.57 13.27
C LEU A 181 0.03 7.72 12.52
N THR A 182 -0.03 8.12 11.26
CA THR A 182 1.09 8.13 10.32
C THR A 182 1.30 9.52 9.73
N ASN A 183 2.55 9.76 9.30
CA ASN A 183 2.96 11.01 8.67
C ASN A 183 3.37 10.76 7.23
N LEU A 184 2.69 11.38 6.26
CA LEU A 184 2.98 11.29 4.83
C LEU A 184 3.67 12.55 4.28
N THR A 185 3.97 13.52 5.13
CA THR A 185 4.50 14.82 4.71
C THR A 185 6.01 14.96 4.88
N GLN A 186 6.68 13.97 5.47
CA GLN A 186 8.11 14.01 5.80
C GLN A 186 8.75 12.63 5.66
N LEU A 187 8.67 12.05 4.46
CA LEU A 187 9.13 10.70 4.18
C LEU A 187 10.52 10.70 3.53
N THR A 188 11.35 9.75 3.95
CA THR A 188 12.56 9.33 3.24
C THR A 188 12.29 7.96 2.63
N VAL A 189 12.15 7.89 1.31
CA VAL A 189 11.64 6.70 0.62
C VAL A 189 12.78 5.89 0.05
N ASP A 190 12.95 4.66 0.53
CA ASP A 190 13.87 3.68 -0.04
C ASP A 190 13.27 3.11 -1.33
N THR A 191 13.91 3.41 -2.46
CA THR A 191 13.50 2.95 -3.79
C THR A 191 14.39 1.84 -4.33
N SER A 192 15.25 1.24 -3.49
CA SER A 192 16.16 0.15 -3.88
C SER A 192 15.43 -1.15 -4.24
N TRP A 193 14.19 -1.31 -3.79
CA TRP A 193 13.33 -2.43 -4.19
C TRP A 193 13.15 -2.48 -5.71
N TRP A 194 13.12 -1.33 -6.40
CA TRP A 194 13.00 -1.27 -7.85
C TRP A 194 14.13 -2.03 -8.56
N THR A 195 15.37 -1.79 -8.18
CA THR A 195 16.55 -2.47 -8.73
C THR A 195 16.68 -3.89 -8.20
N ARG A 196 16.42 -4.10 -6.90
CA ARG A 196 16.54 -5.41 -6.24
C ARG A 196 15.65 -6.47 -6.87
N TYR A 197 14.39 -6.14 -7.19
CA TYR A 197 13.45 -7.09 -7.81
C TYR A 197 13.64 -7.22 -9.33
N ARG A 198 14.59 -6.50 -9.90
CA ARG A 198 14.98 -6.56 -11.32
C ARG A 198 16.39 -7.07 -11.53
N ASP A 199 17.15 -7.27 -10.47
CA ASP A 199 18.52 -7.80 -10.52
C ASP A 199 18.47 -9.34 -10.52
N ASP A 200 19.04 -9.96 -11.55
CA ASP A 200 19.13 -11.43 -11.70
C ASP A 200 20.50 -11.98 -11.30
N SER A 201 21.44 -11.13 -10.90
CA SER A 201 22.84 -11.49 -10.61
C SER A 201 23.19 -11.45 -9.13
N HIS A 202 22.45 -10.71 -8.31
CA HIS A 202 22.70 -10.56 -6.87
C HIS A 202 21.53 -11.05 -6.03
N ASN A 203 21.88 -11.85 -5.03
CA ASN A 203 20.93 -12.37 -4.06
C ASN A 203 21.33 -11.87 -2.65
N PRO A 204 20.48 -11.10 -1.95
CA PRO A 204 20.82 -10.52 -0.65
C PRO A 204 21.22 -11.54 0.42
N ASP A 205 20.76 -12.79 0.32
CA ASP A 205 21.13 -13.84 1.27
C ASP A 205 22.49 -14.48 0.97
N LEU A 206 22.93 -14.40 -0.29
CA LEU A 206 24.22 -14.94 -0.73
C LEU A 206 25.31 -13.88 -0.74
N ASP A 207 24.94 -12.64 -1.00
CA ASP A 207 25.82 -11.48 -0.94
C ASP A 207 25.14 -10.34 -0.14
N PRO A 208 25.13 -10.43 1.18
CA PRO A 208 24.53 -9.41 2.04
C PRO A 208 25.30 -8.06 2.03
N THR A 209 26.46 -8.00 1.39
CA THR A 209 27.24 -6.76 1.25
C THR A 209 26.88 -5.97 0.00
N HIS A 210 26.18 -6.57 -0.95
CA HIS A 210 25.73 -5.88 -2.15
C HIS A 210 24.68 -4.83 -1.81
N VAL A 211 24.91 -3.61 -2.30
CA VAL A 211 23.98 -2.49 -2.12
C VAL A 211 23.25 -2.26 -3.44
N PHE A 212 21.95 -2.52 -3.44
CA PHE A 212 21.10 -2.25 -4.60
C PHE A 212 20.96 -0.73 -4.80
N PRO A 213 21.19 -0.21 -6.01
CA PRO A 213 21.04 1.20 -6.29
C PRO A 213 19.60 1.68 -6.04
N GLN A 214 19.46 2.93 -5.64
CA GLN A 214 18.17 3.59 -5.57
C GLN A 214 17.66 3.95 -6.98
N ALA A 215 16.41 3.64 -7.31
CA ALA A 215 15.81 4.09 -8.56
C ALA A 215 15.66 5.62 -8.59
N VAL A 216 15.31 6.22 -7.45
CA VAL A 216 15.23 7.65 -7.25
C VAL A 216 16.12 8.07 -6.08
N PRO A 217 17.44 8.31 -6.33
CA PRO A 217 18.39 8.56 -5.24
C PRO A 217 18.05 9.75 -4.35
N THR A 218 17.36 10.76 -4.90
CA THR A 218 16.97 11.95 -4.15
C THR A 218 15.83 11.70 -3.15
N LEU A 219 14.99 10.70 -3.37
CA LEU A 219 13.97 10.28 -2.38
C LEU A 219 14.55 9.54 -1.19
N ALA A 220 15.70 8.91 -1.35
CA ALA A 220 16.37 8.15 -0.30
C ALA A 220 17.16 9.03 0.68
N VAL A 221 17.20 10.34 0.44
CA VAL A 221 17.84 11.33 1.30
C VAL A 221 16.89 12.50 1.55
N ASN A 222 17.04 13.16 2.69
CA ASN A 222 16.13 14.22 3.14
C ASN A 222 14.69 13.73 3.36
N GLN A 223 13.76 14.66 3.48
CA GLN A 223 12.34 14.38 3.70
C GLN A 223 11.50 14.98 2.57
N HIS A 224 10.53 14.21 2.11
CA HIS A 224 9.65 14.56 1.01
C HIS A 224 8.20 14.34 1.40
N THR A 225 7.30 15.11 0.83
CA THR A 225 5.87 14.89 1.04
C THR A 225 5.31 14.00 -0.08
N ALA A 226 4.46 13.04 0.30
CA ALA A 226 3.75 12.17 -0.63
C ALA A 226 2.28 12.57 -0.82
N ILE A 227 1.80 13.55 -0.06
CA ILE A 227 0.48 14.16 -0.20
C ILE A 227 0.61 15.69 -0.10
N PRO A 228 -0.26 16.48 -0.71
CA PRO A 228 -0.30 17.93 -0.46
C PRO A 228 -0.47 18.20 1.04
N ARG A 229 0.41 19.02 1.63
CA ARG A 229 0.31 19.42 3.05
C ARG A 229 -0.83 20.38 3.30
N THR A 230 -1.00 21.29 2.35
CA THR A 230 -2.05 22.32 2.27
C THR A 230 -2.34 22.63 0.80
N ASP A 231 -3.35 23.45 0.51
CA ASP A 231 -3.65 23.90 -0.85
C ASP A 231 -2.50 24.70 -1.50
N ALA A 232 -1.55 25.22 -0.72
CA ALA A 232 -0.37 25.87 -1.28
C ALA A 232 0.51 24.90 -2.09
N ASP A 233 0.54 23.64 -1.74
CA ASP A 233 1.32 22.60 -2.44
C ASP A 233 0.74 22.25 -3.83
N THR A 234 -0.52 22.62 -4.11
CA THR A 234 -1.17 22.38 -5.42
C THR A 234 -1.01 23.57 -6.38
N SER A 235 -0.41 24.68 -5.94
CA SER A 235 -0.26 25.90 -6.75
C SER A 235 0.83 25.80 -7.82
N ASP A 236 1.83 24.94 -7.66
CA ASP A 236 2.86 24.63 -8.64
C ASP A 236 2.64 23.22 -9.21
N PRO A 237 2.19 23.07 -10.45
CA PRO A 237 1.94 21.78 -11.06
C PRO A 237 3.17 20.87 -11.11
N ASN A 238 4.38 21.42 -11.25
CA ASN A 238 5.61 20.62 -11.27
C ASN A 238 5.94 20.07 -9.89
N PHE A 239 5.76 20.84 -8.83
CA PHE A 239 5.93 20.35 -7.46
C PHE A 239 4.81 19.37 -7.06
N LEU A 240 3.57 19.63 -7.47
CA LEU A 240 2.46 18.70 -7.23
C LEU A 240 2.69 17.35 -7.91
N GLN A 241 3.22 17.34 -9.15
CA GLN A 241 3.60 16.10 -9.81
C GLN A 241 4.73 15.38 -9.05
N ALA A 242 5.69 16.10 -8.48
CA ALA A 242 6.72 15.50 -7.64
C ALA A 242 6.12 14.86 -6.37
N ILE A 243 5.09 15.45 -5.78
CA ILE A 243 4.34 14.86 -4.66
C ILE A 243 3.65 13.56 -5.10
N ALA A 244 2.96 13.56 -6.23
CA ALA A 244 2.30 12.38 -6.78
C ALA A 244 3.30 11.27 -7.13
N ASN A 245 4.45 11.61 -7.73
CA ASN A 245 5.53 10.66 -7.97
C ASN A 245 6.08 10.08 -6.66
N THR A 246 6.27 10.91 -5.62
CA THR A 246 6.70 10.46 -4.30
C THR A 246 5.71 9.43 -3.72
N ALA A 247 4.41 9.68 -3.84
CA ALA A 247 3.38 8.71 -3.47
C ALA A 247 3.52 7.41 -4.26
N GLY A 248 3.70 7.49 -5.58
CA GLY A 248 3.86 6.34 -6.46
C GLY A 248 5.07 5.45 -6.10
N PHE A 249 6.14 6.01 -5.52
CA PHE A 249 7.26 5.23 -4.99
C PHE A 249 7.09 4.80 -3.53
N HIS A 250 6.34 5.56 -2.72
CA HIS A 250 6.08 5.19 -1.34
C HIS A 250 5.14 3.98 -1.23
N MET A 251 4.08 3.94 -2.02
CA MET A 251 3.10 2.86 -2.03
C MET A 251 3.75 1.48 -2.17
N PRO A 252 4.54 1.18 -3.23
CA PRO A 252 5.20 -0.12 -3.33
C PRO A 252 6.29 -0.35 -2.30
N THR A 253 6.88 0.69 -1.72
CA THR A 253 7.86 0.55 -0.62
C THR A 253 7.20 -0.08 0.61
N ILE A 254 5.98 0.31 0.94
CA ILE A 254 5.21 -0.26 2.06
C ILE A 254 4.78 -1.69 1.73
N GLU A 255 4.13 -1.89 0.59
CA GLU A 255 3.58 -3.17 0.19
C GLU A 255 4.66 -4.26 0.04
N GLN A 256 5.87 -3.88 -0.40
CA GLN A 256 7.03 -4.78 -0.40
C GLN A 256 7.38 -5.23 1.03
N GLY A 257 7.20 -4.33 2.01
CA GLY A 257 7.40 -4.65 3.42
C GLY A 257 6.42 -5.73 3.92
N GLY A 258 5.13 -5.56 3.67
CA GLY A 258 4.07 -6.52 4.00
C GLY A 258 4.30 -7.87 3.33
N ASN A 259 4.56 -7.84 2.02
CA ASN A 259 4.92 -9.01 1.22
C ASN A 259 6.08 -9.84 1.80
N SER A 260 7.09 -9.20 2.40
CA SER A 260 8.23 -9.88 3.05
C SER A 260 7.92 -10.33 4.49
N LEU A 261 7.14 -9.55 5.23
CA LEU A 261 6.85 -9.77 6.63
C LEU A 261 5.95 -10.99 6.86
N TYR A 262 4.83 -11.07 6.15
CA TYR A 262 3.85 -12.15 6.34
C TYR A 262 4.45 -13.55 6.16
N PRO A 263 5.23 -13.86 5.10
CA PRO A 263 5.93 -15.14 4.97
C PRO A 263 6.93 -15.40 6.10
N SER A 264 7.61 -14.35 6.61
CA SER A 264 8.54 -14.47 7.73
C SER A 264 7.83 -14.88 9.02
N LEU A 265 6.67 -14.31 9.30
CA LEU A 265 5.85 -14.65 10.46
C LEU A 265 5.20 -16.02 10.31
N ALA A 266 4.73 -16.37 9.11
CA ALA A 266 4.08 -17.65 8.82
C ALA A 266 4.97 -18.87 9.17
N GLN A 267 6.28 -18.77 8.98
CA GLN A 267 7.23 -19.82 9.32
C GLN A 267 7.26 -20.17 10.82
N ARG A 268 6.76 -19.29 11.69
CA ARG A 268 6.76 -19.45 13.16
C ARG A 268 5.42 -19.90 13.71
N ALA A 269 4.36 -19.89 12.90
CA ALA A 269 3.03 -20.28 13.34
C ALA A 269 2.96 -21.75 13.74
N THR A 270 2.36 -22.02 14.89
CA THR A 270 2.10 -23.38 15.37
C THR A 270 0.64 -23.78 15.19
N ASN A 271 -0.27 -22.82 15.15
CA ASN A 271 -1.68 -23.02 14.91
C ASN A 271 -1.99 -22.94 13.41
N ALA A 272 -2.69 -23.96 12.88
CA ALA A 272 -3.01 -24.03 11.46
C ALA A 272 -3.94 -22.90 10.97
N GLU A 273 -4.84 -22.39 11.83
CA GLU A 273 -5.68 -21.23 11.47
C GLU A 273 -4.83 -19.96 11.37
N VAL A 274 -3.88 -19.75 12.32
CA VAL A 274 -2.96 -18.61 12.28
C VAL A 274 -2.08 -18.66 11.03
N LEU A 275 -1.51 -19.84 10.72
CA LEU A 275 -0.75 -20.05 9.49
C LEU A 275 -1.60 -19.71 8.26
N ARG A 276 -2.84 -20.19 8.21
CA ARG A 276 -3.76 -19.93 7.11
C ARG A 276 -4.08 -18.44 6.97
N ILE A 277 -4.27 -17.72 8.06
CA ILE A 277 -4.52 -16.26 8.04
C ILE A 277 -3.32 -15.54 7.44
N LEU A 278 -2.11 -15.80 7.93
CA LEU A 278 -0.88 -15.18 7.44
C LEU A 278 -0.64 -15.47 5.95
N LEU A 279 -0.95 -16.71 5.51
CA LEU A 279 -0.88 -17.12 4.10
C LEU A 279 -2.07 -16.64 3.26
N SER A 280 -3.07 -16.00 3.84
CA SER A 280 -4.20 -15.43 3.12
C SER A 280 -4.02 -13.92 2.91
N ILE A 281 -3.56 -13.19 3.93
CA ILE A 281 -3.28 -11.74 3.82
C ILE A 281 -1.97 -11.50 3.07
N GLY A 282 -0.87 -12.18 3.41
CA GLY A 282 0.42 -11.98 2.75
C GLY A 282 0.41 -11.98 1.21
N PRO A 283 -0.34 -12.86 0.53
CA PRO A 283 -0.50 -12.79 -0.93
C PRO A 283 -1.25 -11.55 -1.43
N THR A 284 -2.10 -10.89 -0.65
CA THR A 284 -2.70 -9.61 -1.05
C THR A 284 -1.65 -8.51 -1.08
N GLU A 285 -0.74 -8.48 -0.09
CA GLU A 285 0.43 -7.60 -0.09
C GLU A 285 1.31 -7.78 -1.34
N THR A 286 1.44 -9.02 -1.82
CA THR A 286 2.16 -9.31 -3.07
C THR A 286 1.44 -8.71 -4.28
N MET A 287 0.11 -8.79 -4.33
CA MET A 287 -0.70 -8.17 -5.39
C MET A 287 -0.62 -6.65 -5.34
N HIS A 288 -0.72 -6.06 -4.17
CA HIS A 288 -0.57 -4.62 -3.96
C HIS A 288 0.82 -4.16 -4.42
N PHE A 289 1.88 -4.83 -3.94
CA PHE A 289 3.25 -4.52 -4.38
C PHE A 289 3.41 -4.60 -5.90
N GLN A 290 2.91 -5.65 -6.55
CA GLN A 290 2.99 -5.81 -8.00
C GLN A 290 2.28 -4.65 -8.72
N THR A 291 1.09 -4.30 -8.27
CA THR A 291 0.30 -3.19 -8.84
C THR A 291 1.05 -1.86 -8.70
N TRP A 292 1.50 -1.53 -7.49
CA TRP A 292 2.16 -0.24 -7.24
C TRP A 292 3.56 -0.15 -7.86
N SER A 293 4.29 -1.26 -7.93
CA SER A 293 5.60 -1.26 -8.60
C SER A 293 5.49 -1.00 -10.10
N ASP A 294 4.39 -1.45 -10.72
CA ASP A 294 4.07 -1.14 -12.13
C ASP A 294 3.75 0.35 -12.30
N LYS A 295 2.92 0.93 -11.43
CA LYS A 295 2.55 2.35 -11.48
C LYS A 295 3.74 3.27 -11.23
N ALA A 296 4.62 2.95 -10.30
CA ALA A 296 5.84 3.72 -10.04
C ALA A 296 6.73 3.86 -11.29
N GLY A 297 6.75 2.84 -12.16
CA GLY A 297 7.51 2.87 -13.41
C GLY A 297 7.03 3.91 -14.41
N ASN A 298 5.79 4.36 -14.30
CA ASN A 298 5.19 5.36 -15.19
C ASN A 298 5.36 6.79 -14.68
N ALA A 299 6.01 7.00 -13.52
CA ALA A 299 6.22 8.32 -12.96
C ALA A 299 6.97 9.23 -13.96
N PRO A 300 6.38 10.36 -14.39
CA PRO A 300 7.02 11.23 -15.37
C PRO A 300 8.34 11.81 -14.83
N PRO A 301 9.42 11.82 -15.65
CA PRO A 301 10.70 12.37 -15.24
C PRO A 301 10.59 13.87 -15.00
N LEU A 302 11.05 14.35 -13.86
CA LEU A 302 11.06 15.76 -13.51
C LEU A 302 12.05 16.10 -12.40
N THR A 303 12.35 17.37 -12.24
CA THR A 303 13.03 17.91 -11.06
C THR A 303 12.16 19.03 -10.48
N ALA A 304 11.91 18.96 -9.17
CA ALA A 304 11.18 20.00 -8.46
C ALA A 304 11.91 20.41 -7.18
N VAL A 305 11.61 21.58 -6.67
CA VAL A 305 12.10 22.09 -5.38
C VAL A 305 10.90 22.28 -4.48
N ASP A 306 10.94 21.68 -3.29
CA ASP A 306 9.93 21.90 -2.28
C ASP A 306 9.92 23.37 -1.83
N PRO A 307 8.83 24.11 -2.01
CA PRO A 307 8.78 25.54 -1.70
C PRO A 307 8.87 25.83 -0.18
N VAL A 308 8.64 24.82 0.67
CA VAL A 308 8.69 24.98 2.13
C VAL A 308 10.07 24.67 2.68
N THR A 309 10.69 23.57 2.20
CA THR A 309 11.97 23.08 2.76
C THR A 309 13.18 23.49 1.93
N GLY A 310 12.98 23.87 0.67
CA GLY A 310 14.06 24.11 -0.30
C GLY A 310 14.76 22.84 -0.78
N VAL A 311 14.27 21.67 -0.39
CA VAL A 311 14.83 20.37 -0.81
C VAL A 311 14.44 20.09 -2.26
N SER A 312 15.42 19.71 -3.07
CA SER A 312 15.20 19.28 -4.45
C SER A 312 14.96 17.78 -4.53
N VAL A 313 14.03 17.38 -5.38
CA VAL A 313 13.81 15.99 -5.77
C VAL A 313 13.89 15.84 -7.27
N THR A 314 14.54 14.77 -7.75
CA THR A 314 14.67 14.47 -9.18
C THR A 314 14.22 13.03 -9.43
N PHE A 315 13.21 12.88 -10.26
CA PHE A 315 12.73 11.60 -10.77
C PHE A 315 13.36 11.35 -12.14
N PRO A 316 14.14 10.27 -12.31
CA PRO A 316 14.70 9.92 -13.61
C PRO A 316 13.61 9.34 -14.52
N ASP A 317 13.91 9.27 -15.81
CA ASP A 317 13.13 8.49 -16.75
C ASP A 317 13.43 6.99 -16.51
N LEU A 318 12.45 6.25 -16.04
CA LEU A 318 12.53 4.80 -15.82
C LEU A 318 11.96 4.00 -16.98
N ASP A 319 11.35 4.65 -17.98
CA ASP A 319 10.90 4.03 -19.22
C ASP A 319 12.00 4.03 -20.31
N VAL A 320 13.24 3.93 -19.89
CA VAL A 320 14.34 3.74 -20.82
C VAL A 320 14.31 2.31 -21.37
N ASP A 321 14.83 2.12 -22.60
CA ASP A 321 14.89 0.81 -23.29
C ASP A 321 15.88 -0.20 -22.65
N ASP A 322 16.03 -0.12 -21.34
CA ASP A 322 16.78 -1.10 -20.58
C ASP A 322 15.82 -2.18 -20.07
N GLU A 323 15.85 -3.32 -20.73
CA GLU A 323 15.01 -4.45 -20.38
C GLU A 323 15.25 -4.94 -18.95
N LEU A 324 16.43 -4.72 -18.38
CA LEU A 324 16.72 -5.05 -16.99
C LEU A 324 15.88 -4.22 -16.02
N LEU A 325 15.65 -2.93 -16.31
CA LEU A 325 14.80 -2.07 -15.49
C LEU A 325 13.31 -2.38 -15.65
N LYS A 326 12.90 -3.02 -16.74
CA LYS A 326 11.51 -3.41 -17.02
C LYS A 326 11.18 -4.83 -16.54
N LYS A 327 12.17 -5.66 -16.20
CA LYS A 327 11.94 -7.02 -15.71
C LYS A 327 11.45 -7.02 -14.28
N ASN A 328 10.29 -7.60 -14.08
CA ASN A 328 9.77 -8.01 -12.79
C ASN A 328 10.42 -9.32 -12.34
N LEU A 329 11.73 -9.35 -12.31
CA LEU A 329 12.45 -10.52 -11.83
C LEU A 329 12.46 -10.48 -10.30
N ILE A 330 11.93 -11.51 -9.77
CA ILE A 330 11.96 -11.80 -8.36
C ILE A 330 13.27 -12.55 -8.12
N MET A 331 14.08 -12.02 -7.24
CA MET A 331 15.46 -12.43 -6.94
C MET A 331 15.80 -13.88 -7.28
N PRO A 332 16.85 -14.12 -8.05
CA PRO A 332 17.29 -15.48 -8.34
C PRO A 332 17.67 -16.20 -7.06
N GLU A 333 17.32 -17.46 -6.99
CA GLU A 333 17.76 -18.37 -5.94
C GLU A 333 18.96 -19.19 -6.42
N PRO A 334 19.91 -19.56 -5.59
CA PRO A 334 19.69 -20.63 -4.62
C PRO A 334 19.29 -20.15 -3.25
N CYS A 335 18.26 -20.77 -2.67
CA CYS A 335 17.88 -20.55 -1.30
C CYS A 335 18.97 -21.09 -0.36
N PRO A 336 19.52 -20.30 0.57
CA PRO A 336 20.59 -20.76 1.44
C PRO A 336 20.24 -21.93 2.37
N PHE A 337 18.92 -22.11 2.62
CA PHE A 337 18.39 -23.22 3.43
C PHE A 337 18.11 -24.50 2.61
N LEU A 338 18.33 -24.45 1.30
CA LEU A 338 18.20 -25.59 0.39
C LEU A 338 19.58 -26.02 -0.12
N ASP A 339 19.64 -27.19 -0.73
CA ASP A 339 20.85 -27.65 -1.39
C ASP A 339 21.16 -26.78 -2.61
N ARG A 340 22.38 -26.24 -2.67
CA ARG A 340 22.85 -25.38 -3.77
C ARG A 340 22.96 -26.08 -5.13
N SER A 341 22.87 -27.41 -5.17
CA SER A 341 22.78 -28.18 -6.40
C SER A 341 21.42 -28.13 -7.08
N LEU A 342 20.37 -27.66 -6.35
CA LEU A 342 19.04 -27.48 -6.91
C LEU A 342 19.02 -26.33 -7.94
N PRO A 343 18.16 -26.43 -8.95
CA PRO A 343 18.00 -25.36 -9.93
C PRO A 343 17.61 -24.04 -9.28
N ILE A 344 18.06 -22.93 -9.87
CA ILE A 344 17.65 -21.59 -9.48
C ILE A 344 16.15 -21.41 -9.76
N VAL A 345 15.45 -20.77 -8.84
CA VAL A 345 14.02 -20.47 -8.95
C VAL A 345 13.78 -18.98 -8.67
N SER A 346 12.89 -18.36 -9.44
CA SER A 346 12.41 -17.00 -9.18
C SER A 346 11.34 -17.03 -8.10
N ILE A 347 11.62 -16.42 -6.97
CA ILE A 347 10.68 -16.36 -5.82
C ILE A 347 10.71 -14.99 -5.16
N ILE A 348 9.59 -14.59 -4.57
CA ILE A 348 9.55 -13.59 -3.51
C ILE A 348 9.81 -14.33 -2.20
N ARG A 349 10.77 -13.87 -1.45
CA ARG A 349 11.09 -14.48 -0.17
C ARG A 349 11.40 -13.45 0.89
N PRO A 350 11.15 -13.81 2.16
CA PRO A 350 11.60 -12.98 3.26
C PRO A 350 13.12 -12.97 3.30
N THR A 351 13.70 -11.78 3.24
CA THR A 351 15.16 -11.61 3.36
C THR A 351 15.66 -11.87 4.77
N GLN A 352 14.79 -11.73 5.76
CA GLN A 352 15.16 -11.91 7.16
C GLN A 352 14.01 -12.52 7.94
N THR A 353 14.15 -13.76 8.39
CA THR A 353 13.13 -14.45 9.20
C THR A 353 13.31 -14.24 10.70
N GLN A 354 14.54 -13.97 11.16
CA GLN A 354 14.83 -13.60 12.56
C GLN A 354 14.81 -12.08 12.69
N GLY A 355 14.06 -11.56 13.66
CA GLY A 355 13.93 -10.13 13.88
C GLY A 355 13.13 -9.40 12.78
N ALA A 356 12.33 -10.12 12.00
CA ALA A 356 11.57 -9.55 10.90
C ALA A 356 10.57 -8.46 11.36
N ALA A 357 9.92 -8.67 12.50
CA ALA A 357 8.98 -7.69 13.05
C ALA A 357 9.70 -6.42 13.54
N MET A 358 10.83 -6.56 14.23
CA MET A 358 11.65 -5.42 14.62
C MET A 358 12.28 -4.73 13.41
N GLY A 359 12.66 -5.49 12.39
CA GLY A 359 13.16 -4.97 11.12
C GLY A 359 12.11 -4.11 10.41
N ALA A 360 10.88 -4.57 10.30
CA ALA A 360 9.76 -3.81 9.74
C ALA A 360 9.50 -2.50 10.52
N LEU A 361 9.43 -2.58 11.84
CA LEU A 361 9.25 -1.39 12.67
C LEU A 361 10.38 -0.36 12.49
N THR A 362 11.63 -0.83 12.42
CA THR A 362 12.80 0.02 12.20
C THR A 362 12.76 0.67 10.82
N PHE A 363 12.40 -0.09 9.78
CA PHE A 363 12.27 0.40 8.42
C PHE A 363 11.23 1.52 8.31
N LEU A 364 10.02 1.32 8.84
CA LEU A 364 8.96 2.33 8.84
C LEU A 364 9.33 3.57 9.68
N THR A 365 10.06 3.38 10.78
CA THR A 365 10.57 4.48 11.60
C THR A 365 11.60 5.32 10.84
N ASN A 366 12.57 4.67 10.19
CA ASN A 366 13.60 5.34 9.41
C ASN A 366 13.05 6.05 8.18
N MET A 367 11.97 5.53 7.59
CA MET A 367 11.23 6.18 6.52
C MET A 367 10.61 7.52 6.95
N GLY A 368 10.42 7.74 8.24
CA GLY A 368 9.77 8.96 8.76
C GLY A 368 8.26 8.82 8.96
N LEU A 369 7.68 7.64 8.72
CA LEU A 369 6.24 7.41 8.82
C LEU A 369 5.66 7.75 10.20
N PHE A 370 6.48 7.71 11.25
CA PHE A 370 6.10 7.95 12.63
C PHE A 370 6.66 9.26 13.21
N ILE A 371 7.12 10.19 12.37
CA ILE A 371 7.57 11.51 12.85
C ILE A 371 6.42 12.20 13.59
N GLY A 372 6.71 12.66 14.80
CA GLY A 372 5.74 13.28 15.71
C GLY A 372 5.05 12.33 16.68
N GLN A 373 5.22 11.03 16.56
CA GLN A 373 4.67 10.06 17.50
C GLN A 373 5.38 10.09 18.87
N SER A 374 4.63 9.72 19.91
CA SER A 374 5.11 9.73 21.28
C SER A 374 6.04 8.56 21.58
N SER A 375 6.88 8.70 22.64
CA SER A 375 7.68 7.59 23.15
C SER A 375 6.84 6.39 23.60
N ALA A 376 5.60 6.62 24.03
CA ALA A 376 4.67 5.55 24.40
C ALA A 376 4.22 4.74 23.17
N PHE A 377 4.04 5.37 22.01
CA PHE A 377 3.79 4.67 20.74
C PHE A 377 4.96 3.73 20.41
N PHE A 378 6.19 4.24 20.40
CA PHE A 378 7.37 3.42 20.10
C PHE A 378 7.56 2.27 21.08
N ALA A 379 7.30 2.50 22.38
CA ALA A 379 7.36 1.44 23.38
C ALA A 379 6.32 0.35 23.12
N TYR A 380 5.09 0.72 22.77
CA TYR A 380 4.01 -0.20 22.44
C TYR A 380 4.33 -1.03 21.18
N MET A 381 4.73 -0.38 20.09
CA MET A 381 5.08 -1.05 18.85
C MET A 381 6.29 -1.97 19.01
N THR A 382 7.32 -1.53 19.75
CA THR A 382 8.49 -2.36 20.07
C THR A 382 8.09 -3.61 20.84
N GLN A 383 7.20 -3.49 21.84
CA GLN A 383 6.71 -4.64 22.60
C GLN A 383 5.99 -5.66 21.69
N LEU A 384 5.15 -5.18 20.78
CA LEU A 384 4.44 -6.05 19.83
C LEU A 384 5.42 -6.76 18.88
N ALA A 385 6.36 -6.01 18.30
CA ALA A 385 7.37 -6.54 17.38
C ALA A 385 8.26 -7.60 18.07
N GLN A 386 8.77 -7.31 19.28
CA GLN A 386 9.55 -8.26 20.05
C GLN A 386 8.76 -9.51 20.41
N ALA A 387 7.48 -9.38 20.76
CA ALA A 387 6.63 -10.53 21.04
C ALA A 387 6.44 -11.43 19.80
N ALA A 388 6.27 -10.84 18.62
CA ALA A 388 6.18 -11.56 17.36
C ALA A 388 7.52 -12.23 17.00
N ASP A 389 8.64 -11.56 17.16
CA ASP A 389 9.97 -12.11 16.88
C ASP A 389 10.38 -13.23 17.87
N ASN A 390 9.86 -13.21 19.09
CA ASN A 390 10.05 -14.27 20.09
C ASN A 390 9.12 -15.47 19.89
N ALA A 391 8.12 -15.39 19.03
CA ALA A 391 7.27 -16.52 18.69
C ALA A 391 8.11 -17.60 18.00
N ARG A 392 7.97 -18.84 18.46
CA ARG A 392 8.73 -19.97 17.92
C ARG A 392 7.80 -21.13 17.62
N ARG A 393 7.99 -21.75 16.48
CA ARG A 393 7.42 -23.04 16.18
C ARG A 393 8.08 -24.05 17.13
N ARG A 394 7.31 -24.73 17.96
CA ARG A 394 7.81 -25.90 18.69
C ARG A 394 7.99 -26.99 17.65
N VAL A 395 9.24 -27.33 17.33
CA VAL A 395 9.55 -28.57 16.68
C VAL A 395 9.23 -29.64 17.76
N ALA A 396 8.29 -30.51 17.48
CA ALA A 396 8.14 -31.71 18.30
C ALA A 396 9.44 -32.50 18.13
N ASP A 397 10.15 -32.71 19.24
CA ASP A 397 11.31 -33.57 19.30
C ASP A 397 10.93 -35.00 18.91
#